data_d471124b6bc400782a99f08abc2b95e3
#
_entry.id   d471124b6bc400782a99f08abc2b95e3
#
_cell.length_a   1.000
_cell.length_b   1.000
_cell.length_c   1.000
_cell.angle_alpha   90.00
_cell.angle_beta   90.00
_cell.angle_gamma   90.00
#
_symmetry.space_group_name_H-M   'P 1'
#
loop_
_entity.id
_entity.type
_entity.pdbx_description
1 polymer ?
#
loop_
_entity_poly.entity_id
_entity_poly.type
_entity_poly.pdbx_seq_one_letter_code
_entity_poly.pdbx_strand_id
1 'polypeptide(L)'
;MTPPVDVRRALTSRTAALQGAGDRALAALADASVLVVGAGGLGAPVLQYLAGAGLRRLAVVDHDVVDPSNLARQVLFGLADVGRPKAEVAAERLRAVDPSLEVVALTTTFAPEQVAGYDVVVDAADSVVVTRSVSDACAAHGIPFVWGTVLGYDGQVSVFHDAGADPVDFHDLHPDVLPDEGSCALDGVLPALCGAVGSVMAAQVTALVAGLGEPLLGRVLTVDARRWRWTESPLRRGPGSRRPTPVVDAEPETIAPSALADALGADAPRTGAGAATLVLVDVRTPEERATGIISGSITPELLRPDGRTVVAVCASGRRATAYARTLDRPVVVLDGGIAGWRAEGRPTVHADADADADADADADAATLTE
;
A
#
# COMPACT_ATOMS: atom_id res chain seq x y z
N MET A 1 -28.70 -18.19 -15.85
CA MET A 1 -27.27 -17.99 -15.63
C MET A 1 -27.14 -17.17 -14.37
N THR A 2 -26.48 -17.69 -13.34
CA THR A 2 -26.13 -16.91 -12.14
C THR A 2 -25.10 -15.87 -12.58
N PRO A 3 -25.24 -14.58 -12.20
CA PRO A 3 -24.22 -13.58 -12.51
C PRO A 3 -22.86 -14.02 -11.95
N PRO A 4 -21.75 -13.69 -12.62
CA PRO A 4 -20.43 -14.03 -12.11
C PRO A 4 -20.27 -13.44 -10.71
N VAL A 5 -19.76 -14.25 -9.78
CA VAL A 5 -19.47 -13.82 -8.41
C VAL A 5 -18.37 -12.78 -8.48
N ASP A 6 -18.62 -11.57 -7.98
CA ASP A 6 -17.58 -10.59 -7.73
C ASP A 6 -16.72 -11.11 -6.56
N VAL A 7 -15.62 -11.77 -6.90
CA VAL A 7 -14.75 -12.45 -5.95
C VAL A 7 -14.16 -11.44 -4.95
N ARG A 8 -13.70 -10.28 -5.40
CA ARG A 8 -13.12 -9.26 -4.53
C ARG A 8 -14.13 -8.74 -3.51
N ARG A 9 -15.36 -8.43 -3.95
CA ARG A 9 -16.44 -8.02 -3.07
C ARG A 9 -16.80 -9.10 -2.05
N ALA A 10 -16.77 -10.37 -2.46
CA ALA A 10 -17.02 -11.49 -1.55
C ALA A 10 -15.90 -11.61 -0.50
N LEU A 11 -14.64 -11.52 -0.90
CA LEU A 11 -13.47 -11.57 -0.01
C LEU A 11 -13.50 -10.43 1.03
N THR A 12 -13.77 -9.21 0.61
CA THR A 12 -13.78 -8.03 1.51
C THR A 12 -15.07 -7.88 2.31
N SER A 13 -16.11 -8.71 2.07
CA SER A 13 -17.42 -8.57 2.71
C SER A 13 -17.40 -8.61 4.23
N ARG A 14 -16.50 -9.38 4.84
CA ARG A 14 -16.34 -9.46 6.30
C ARG A 14 -15.62 -8.24 6.86
N THR A 15 -14.62 -7.75 6.16
CA THR A 15 -13.93 -6.51 6.49
C THR A 15 -14.90 -5.32 6.38
N ALA A 16 -15.72 -5.27 5.33
CA ALA A 16 -16.74 -4.24 5.14
C ALA A 16 -17.76 -4.17 6.29
N ALA A 17 -18.01 -5.29 6.96
CA ALA A 17 -18.93 -5.37 8.10
C ALA A 17 -18.32 -4.91 9.44
N LEU A 18 -17.03 -4.63 9.50
CA LEU A 18 -16.39 -4.12 10.72
C LEU A 18 -16.86 -2.69 11.01
N GLN A 19 -17.00 -2.37 12.29
CA GLN A 19 -17.27 -1.01 12.72
C GLN A 19 -16.10 -0.09 12.30
N GLY A 20 -16.40 0.99 11.59
CA GLY A 20 -15.41 1.89 11.04
C GLY A 20 -14.88 1.54 9.65
N ALA A 21 -15.20 0.35 9.12
CA ALA A 21 -14.83 -0.06 7.77
C ALA A 21 -15.87 0.45 6.74
N GLY A 22 -15.95 1.74 6.53
CA GLY A 22 -16.76 2.31 5.46
C GLY A 22 -16.09 2.19 4.08
N ASP A 23 -16.76 2.72 3.06
CA ASP A 23 -16.27 2.71 1.67
C ASP A 23 -14.85 3.30 1.53
N ARG A 24 -14.51 4.29 2.35
CA ARG A 24 -13.17 4.90 2.38
C ARG A 24 -12.09 3.89 2.75
N ALA A 25 -12.32 3.06 3.75
CA ALA A 25 -11.36 2.04 4.18
C ALA A 25 -11.16 0.97 3.11
N LEU A 26 -12.25 0.51 2.48
CA LEU A 26 -12.18 -0.46 1.39
C LEU A 26 -11.50 0.13 0.15
N ALA A 27 -11.77 1.39 -0.18
CA ALA A 27 -11.11 2.10 -1.27
C ALA A 27 -9.61 2.25 -1.00
N ALA A 28 -9.20 2.55 0.24
CA ALA A 28 -7.80 2.63 0.63
C ALA A 28 -7.08 1.29 0.46
N LEU A 29 -7.71 0.17 0.83
CA LEU A 29 -7.17 -1.17 0.55
C LEU A 29 -7.07 -1.45 -0.94
N ALA A 30 -8.12 -1.14 -1.70
CA ALA A 30 -8.16 -1.37 -3.15
C ALA A 30 -7.14 -0.53 -3.94
N ASP A 31 -6.61 0.52 -3.34
CA ASP A 31 -5.58 1.39 -3.93
C ASP A 31 -4.15 1.03 -3.48
N ALA A 32 -4.03 0.28 -2.39
CA ALA A 32 -2.75 0.04 -1.74
C ALA A 32 -1.89 -1.00 -2.44
N SER A 33 -0.58 -0.78 -2.36
CA SER A 33 0.49 -1.68 -2.78
C SER A 33 1.38 -2.05 -1.59
N VAL A 34 1.65 -3.33 -1.40
CA VAL A 34 2.43 -3.85 -0.28
C VAL A 34 3.58 -4.72 -0.79
N LEU A 35 4.77 -4.52 -0.23
CA LEU A 35 5.93 -5.38 -0.44
C LEU A 35 6.15 -6.24 0.81
N VAL A 36 6.26 -7.55 0.64
CA VAL A 36 6.63 -8.48 1.72
C VAL A 36 8.03 -9.03 1.45
N VAL A 37 8.95 -8.79 2.36
CA VAL A 37 10.32 -9.30 2.32
C VAL A 37 10.37 -10.58 3.13
N GLY A 38 10.56 -11.70 2.46
CA GLY A 38 10.54 -13.05 3.02
C GLY A 38 9.17 -13.75 2.90
N ALA A 39 9.18 -14.98 2.38
CA ALA A 39 8.03 -15.89 2.33
C ALA A 39 8.19 -17.06 3.30
N GLY A 40 8.96 -16.85 4.37
CA GLY A 40 9.25 -17.81 5.42
C GLY A 40 8.09 -18.03 6.40
N GLY A 41 8.42 -18.38 7.65
CA GLY A 41 7.44 -18.69 8.70
C GLY A 41 6.52 -17.52 9.03
N LEU A 42 7.03 -16.27 9.00
CA LEU A 42 6.24 -15.04 9.21
C LEU A 42 5.58 -14.56 7.92
N GLY A 43 6.32 -14.57 6.82
CA GLY A 43 5.81 -14.09 5.53
C GLY A 43 4.66 -14.92 4.99
N ALA A 44 4.67 -16.24 5.16
CA ALA A 44 3.61 -17.12 4.69
C ALA A 44 2.21 -16.74 5.22
N PRO A 45 1.97 -16.62 6.54
CA PRO A 45 0.69 -16.16 7.07
C PRO A 45 0.39 -14.70 6.70
N VAL A 46 1.39 -13.80 6.66
CA VAL A 46 1.18 -12.42 6.20
C VAL A 46 0.60 -12.41 4.79
N LEU A 47 1.27 -13.06 3.85
CA LEU A 47 0.87 -13.14 2.44
C LEU A 47 -0.54 -13.74 2.31
N GLN A 48 -0.84 -14.81 3.04
CA GLN A 48 -2.13 -15.49 2.98
C GLN A 48 -3.29 -14.58 3.41
N TYR A 49 -3.13 -13.81 4.51
CA TYR A 49 -4.18 -12.88 4.95
C TYR A 49 -4.29 -11.66 4.02
N LEU A 50 -3.17 -11.14 3.52
CA LEU A 50 -3.17 -9.99 2.63
C LEU A 50 -3.75 -10.31 1.24
N ALA A 51 -3.66 -11.56 0.77
CA ALA A 51 -4.26 -11.98 -0.51
C ALA A 51 -5.78 -11.72 -0.57
N GLY A 52 -6.49 -11.92 0.56
CA GLY A 52 -7.93 -11.69 0.67
C GLY A 52 -8.33 -10.30 1.19
N ALA A 53 -7.37 -9.42 1.46
CA ALA A 53 -7.63 -8.11 2.06
C ALA A 53 -8.20 -7.07 1.08
N GLY A 54 -8.20 -7.34 -0.22
CA GLY A 54 -8.68 -6.42 -1.25
C GLY A 54 -7.64 -5.41 -1.73
N LEU A 55 -6.35 -5.70 -1.53
CA LEU A 55 -5.24 -4.86 -2.00
C LEU A 55 -5.20 -4.78 -3.53
N ARG A 56 -4.68 -3.67 -4.07
CA ARG A 56 -4.39 -3.54 -5.50
C ARG A 56 -3.21 -4.41 -5.91
N ARG A 57 -2.12 -4.33 -5.15
CA ARG A 57 -0.84 -4.96 -5.49
C ARG A 57 -0.18 -5.57 -4.26
N LEU A 58 0.36 -6.78 -4.43
CA LEU A 58 1.13 -7.48 -3.40
C LEU A 58 2.38 -8.08 -4.04
N ALA A 59 3.55 -7.63 -3.61
CA ALA A 59 4.82 -8.20 -4.04
C ALA A 59 5.45 -9.03 -2.94
N VAL A 60 6.18 -10.05 -3.33
CA VAL A 60 6.96 -10.92 -2.44
C VAL A 60 8.39 -11.04 -2.96
N VAL A 61 9.36 -10.76 -2.07
CA VAL A 61 10.80 -10.94 -2.31
C VAL A 61 11.27 -12.11 -1.47
N ASP A 62 11.75 -13.15 -2.12
CA ASP A 62 12.38 -14.30 -1.44
C ASP A 62 13.28 -15.03 -2.45
N HIS A 63 14.53 -15.26 -2.08
CA HIS A 63 15.53 -15.90 -2.97
C HIS A 63 15.62 -17.41 -2.78
N ASP A 64 14.97 -17.96 -1.75
CA ASP A 64 15.04 -19.36 -1.39
C ASP A 64 14.12 -20.25 -2.24
N VAL A 65 14.39 -21.54 -2.15
CA VAL A 65 13.48 -22.60 -2.61
C VAL A 65 12.75 -23.23 -1.42
N VAL A 66 11.62 -23.85 -1.70
CA VAL A 66 10.86 -24.62 -0.70
C VAL A 66 11.65 -25.83 -0.27
N ASP A 67 11.90 -25.97 1.04
CA ASP A 67 12.58 -27.12 1.65
C ASP A 67 11.60 -27.89 2.55
N PRO A 68 11.68 -29.23 2.63
CA PRO A 68 10.82 -30.05 3.49
C PRO A 68 10.81 -29.63 4.97
N SER A 69 11.96 -29.18 5.51
CA SER A 69 12.09 -28.73 6.89
C SER A 69 11.30 -27.46 7.19
N ASN A 70 10.88 -26.75 6.15
CA ASN A 70 10.13 -25.49 6.25
C ASN A 70 8.63 -25.71 6.41
N LEU A 71 8.09 -26.84 5.93
CA LEU A 71 6.66 -27.07 5.78
C LEU A 71 5.87 -27.03 7.10
N ALA A 72 6.54 -27.30 8.22
CA ALA A 72 5.91 -27.24 9.54
C ALA A 72 5.46 -25.83 9.94
N ARG A 73 6.07 -24.75 9.38
CA ARG A 73 5.81 -23.35 9.75
C ARG A 73 5.52 -22.43 8.56
N GLN A 74 5.86 -22.82 7.35
CA GLN A 74 5.64 -22.04 6.11
C GLN A 74 4.37 -22.53 5.42
N VAL A 75 3.22 -22.13 5.97
CA VAL A 75 1.88 -22.69 5.68
C VAL A 75 1.38 -22.47 4.24
N LEU A 76 2.06 -21.67 3.43
CA LEU A 76 1.75 -21.50 2.01
C LEU A 76 2.19 -22.66 1.14
N PHE A 77 3.16 -23.47 1.61
CA PHE A 77 3.82 -24.49 0.81
C PHE A 77 3.41 -25.89 1.21
N GLY A 78 3.50 -26.81 0.26
CA GLY A 78 3.27 -28.24 0.45
C GLY A 78 4.38 -29.10 -0.14
N LEU A 79 4.31 -30.41 0.06
CA LEU A 79 5.33 -31.36 -0.45
C LEU A 79 5.52 -31.28 -1.96
N ALA A 80 4.48 -30.94 -2.72
CA ALA A 80 4.55 -30.80 -4.18
C ALA A 80 5.35 -29.57 -4.64
N ASP A 81 5.63 -28.64 -3.73
CA ASP A 81 6.33 -27.38 -4.02
C ASP A 81 7.84 -27.48 -3.72
N VAL A 82 8.30 -28.58 -3.12
CA VAL A 82 9.71 -28.76 -2.74
C VAL A 82 10.64 -28.57 -3.94
N GLY A 83 11.67 -27.73 -3.75
CA GLY A 83 12.65 -27.36 -4.77
C GLY A 83 12.22 -26.22 -5.70
N ARG A 84 10.97 -25.73 -5.62
CA ARG A 84 10.49 -24.56 -6.38
C ARG A 84 10.82 -23.25 -5.64
N PRO A 85 11.04 -22.13 -6.35
CA PRO A 85 11.25 -20.83 -5.73
C PRO A 85 10.06 -20.42 -4.85
N LYS A 86 10.33 -20.02 -3.59
CA LYS A 86 9.27 -19.64 -2.62
C LYS A 86 8.42 -18.49 -3.13
N ALA A 87 9.03 -17.45 -3.70
CA ALA A 87 8.30 -16.29 -4.21
C ALA A 87 7.31 -16.65 -5.34
N GLU A 88 7.69 -17.54 -6.25
CA GLU A 88 6.84 -17.99 -7.36
C GLU A 88 5.65 -18.80 -6.84
N VAL A 89 5.91 -19.79 -5.97
CA VAL A 89 4.84 -20.61 -5.38
C VAL A 89 3.89 -19.74 -4.56
N ALA A 90 4.42 -18.81 -3.76
CA ALA A 90 3.60 -17.85 -3.03
C ALA A 90 2.70 -17.08 -4.00
N ALA A 91 3.23 -16.51 -5.07
CA ALA A 91 2.45 -15.75 -6.05
C ALA A 91 1.35 -16.58 -6.71
N GLU A 92 1.58 -17.85 -7.01
CA GLU A 92 0.54 -18.75 -7.51
C GLU A 92 -0.61 -18.92 -6.51
N ARG A 93 -0.29 -19.13 -5.23
CA ARG A 93 -1.29 -19.28 -4.15
C ARG A 93 -2.10 -17.99 -3.96
N LEU A 94 -1.47 -16.84 -3.98
CA LEU A 94 -2.12 -15.54 -3.82
C LEU A 94 -3.10 -15.25 -4.97
N ARG A 95 -2.70 -15.51 -6.23
CA ARG A 95 -3.58 -15.37 -7.41
C ARG A 95 -4.76 -16.35 -7.37
N ALA A 96 -4.60 -17.51 -6.74
CA ALA A 96 -5.69 -18.46 -6.56
C ALA A 96 -6.74 -17.98 -5.55
N VAL A 97 -6.35 -17.12 -4.58
CA VAL A 97 -7.27 -16.49 -3.62
C VAL A 97 -8.03 -15.34 -4.26
N ASP A 98 -7.30 -14.40 -4.85
CA ASP A 98 -7.88 -13.24 -5.55
C ASP A 98 -7.25 -13.11 -6.96
N PRO A 99 -7.94 -13.57 -8.02
CA PRO A 99 -7.44 -13.44 -9.39
C PRO A 99 -7.29 -12.01 -9.89
N SER A 100 -7.90 -11.03 -9.20
CA SER A 100 -7.81 -9.60 -9.54
C SER A 100 -6.65 -8.88 -8.85
N LEU A 101 -5.98 -9.54 -7.89
CA LEU A 101 -4.81 -9.01 -7.21
C LEU A 101 -3.59 -9.00 -8.15
N GLU A 102 -2.96 -7.84 -8.30
CA GLU A 102 -1.66 -7.77 -8.99
C GLU A 102 -0.58 -8.37 -8.08
N VAL A 103 -0.10 -9.56 -8.42
CA VAL A 103 0.94 -10.24 -7.65
C VAL A 103 2.28 -10.23 -8.38
N VAL A 104 3.32 -9.73 -7.70
CA VAL A 104 4.70 -9.69 -8.20
C VAL A 104 5.57 -10.64 -7.38
N ALA A 105 6.23 -11.59 -8.04
CA ALA A 105 7.21 -12.49 -7.44
C ALA A 105 8.62 -12.01 -7.79
N LEU A 106 9.46 -11.77 -6.79
CA LEU A 106 10.87 -11.39 -6.94
C LEU A 106 11.73 -12.49 -6.32
N THR A 107 12.29 -13.36 -7.16
CA THR A 107 13.16 -14.47 -6.75
C THR A 107 14.60 -14.01 -6.58
N THR A 108 14.79 -12.99 -5.75
CA THR A 108 16.08 -12.35 -5.49
C THR A 108 16.25 -12.09 -4.00
N THR A 109 17.49 -11.82 -3.59
CA THR A 109 17.73 -11.16 -2.29
C THR A 109 17.11 -9.77 -2.28
N PHE A 110 16.73 -9.29 -1.08
CA PHE A 110 16.22 -7.92 -0.93
C PHE A 110 17.30 -6.90 -1.34
N ALA A 111 16.86 -5.87 -2.07
CA ALA A 111 17.67 -4.70 -2.42
C ALA A 111 16.92 -3.41 -2.06
N PRO A 112 17.60 -2.38 -1.50
CA PRO A 112 16.96 -1.16 -0.98
C PRO A 112 16.02 -0.45 -1.96
N GLU A 113 16.37 -0.43 -3.24
CA GLU A 113 15.56 0.18 -4.31
C GLU A 113 14.21 -0.49 -4.55
N GLN A 114 14.04 -1.71 -4.07
CA GLN A 114 12.79 -2.47 -4.24
C GLN A 114 11.63 -1.91 -3.40
N VAL A 115 11.90 -1.08 -2.38
CA VAL A 115 10.83 -0.47 -1.58
C VAL A 115 10.09 0.64 -2.35
N ALA A 116 10.71 1.21 -3.36
CA ALA A 116 10.14 2.32 -4.11
C ALA A 116 8.81 1.94 -4.78
N GLY A 117 7.80 2.80 -4.61
CA GLY A 117 6.47 2.61 -5.20
C GLY A 117 5.53 1.67 -4.44
N TYR A 118 5.89 1.27 -3.22
CA TYR A 118 5.00 0.59 -2.30
C TYR A 118 4.55 1.53 -1.18
N ASP A 119 3.33 1.32 -0.70
CA ASP A 119 2.74 2.12 0.39
C ASP A 119 3.14 1.61 1.77
N VAL A 120 3.39 0.31 1.89
CA VAL A 120 3.81 -0.37 3.11
C VAL A 120 4.78 -1.48 2.74
N VAL A 121 5.84 -1.63 3.53
CA VAL A 121 6.74 -2.78 3.48
C VAL A 121 6.47 -3.67 4.68
N VAL A 122 6.52 -4.99 4.51
CA VAL A 122 6.48 -5.95 5.60
C VAL A 122 7.82 -6.68 5.62
N ASP A 123 8.54 -6.52 6.71
CA ASP A 123 9.78 -7.25 6.96
C ASP A 123 9.47 -8.54 7.73
N ALA A 124 9.52 -9.64 7.01
CA ALA A 124 9.36 -11.00 7.49
C ALA A 124 10.65 -11.84 7.26
N ALA A 125 11.78 -11.14 7.09
CA ALA A 125 13.10 -11.77 6.98
C ALA A 125 13.55 -12.35 8.33
N ASP A 126 14.47 -13.29 8.27
CA ASP A 126 15.11 -13.91 9.42
C ASP A 126 16.53 -13.39 9.67
N SER A 127 16.96 -12.37 8.94
CA SER A 127 18.26 -11.73 9.06
C SER A 127 18.14 -10.28 9.56
N VAL A 128 18.82 -9.99 10.66
CA VAL A 128 18.88 -8.64 11.23
C VAL A 128 19.55 -7.65 10.29
N VAL A 129 20.49 -8.11 9.44
CA VAL A 129 21.13 -7.29 8.41
C VAL A 129 20.11 -6.87 7.35
N VAL A 130 19.24 -7.79 6.91
CA VAL A 130 18.15 -7.48 5.99
C VAL A 130 17.16 -6.52 6.62
N THR A 131 16.74 -6.76 7.87
CA THR A 131 15.86 -5.85 8.63
C THR A 131 16.43 -4.43 8.69
N ARG A 132 17.74 -4.28 8.96
CA ARG A 132 18.41 -2.98 8.97
C ARG A 132 18.34 -2.29 7.60
N SER A 133 18.60 -3.06 6.54
CA SER A 133 18.53 -2.56 5.17
C SER A 133 17.10 -2.14 4.78
N VAL A 134 16.08 -2.90 5.19
CA VAL A 134 14.66 -2.53 5.01
C VAL A 134 14.35 -1.25 5.75
N SER A 135 14.77 -1.13 7.02
CA SER A 135 14.56 0.07 7.84
C SER A 135 15.16 1.30 7.19
N ASP A 136 16.43 1.21 6.75
CA ASP A 136 17.15 2.33 6.12
C ASP A 136 16.49 2.74 4.79
N ALA A 137 16.11 1.77 3.96
CA ALA A 137 15.43 2.02 2.71
C ALA A 137 14.04 2.66 2.92
N CYS A 138 13.26 2.15 3.87
CA CYS A 138 11.95 2.70 4.20
C CYS A 138 12.06 4.13 4.75
N ALA A 139 13.05 4.40 5.63
CA ALA A 139 13.30 5.74 6.14
C ALA A 139 13.68 6.71 5.02
N ALA A 140 14.56 6.30 4.08
CA ALA A 140 14.96 7.11 2.94
C ALA A 140 13.80 7.49 2.00
N HIS A 141 12.76 6.66 1.93
CA HIS A 141 11.58 6.88 1.09
C HIS A 141 10.33 7.35 1.86
N GLY A 142 10.42 7.55 3.18
CA GLY A 142 9.28 7.93 4.01
C GLY A 142 8.16 6.88 4.03
N ILE A 143 8.49 5.59 3.87
CA ILE A 143 7.54 4.49 3.80
C ILE A 143 7.45 3.81 5.17
N PRO A 144 6.25 3.58 5.74
CA PRO A 144 6.10 2.78 6.94
C PRO A 144 6.40 1.31 6.66
N PHE A 145 7.00 0.62 7.64
CA PHE A 145 7.13 -0.83 7.55
C PHE A 145 6.68 -1.56 8.81
N VAL A 146 6.12 -2.74 8.60
CA VAL A 146 5.72 -3.67 9.65
C VAL A 146 6.84 -4.67 9.82
N TRP A 147 7.35 -4.79 11.03
CA TRP A 147 8.42 -5.72 11.38
C TRP A 147 7.92 -6.78 12.35
N GLY A 148 8.40 -8.00 12.18
CA GLY A 148 8.19 -9.06 13.14
C GLY A 148 9.38 -10.01 13.22
N THR A 149 9.57 -10.59 14.40
CA THR A 149 10.59 -11.63 14.63
C THR A 149 10.08 -12.72 15.56
N VAL A 150 10.62 -13.93 15.39
CA VAL A 150 10.33 -15.09 16.25
C VAL A 150 11.60 -15.91 16.45
N LEU A 151 11.82 -16.33 17.69
CA LEU A 151 12.91 -17.25 18.06
C LEU A 151 12.47 -18.10 19.25
N GLY A 152 12.63 -19.41 19.16
CA GLY A 152 12.20 -20.33 20.22
C GLY A 152 10.71 -20.21 20.52
N TYR A 153 10.38 -19.63 21.66
CA TYR A 153 9.02 -19.37 22.14
C TYR A 153 8.69 -17.88 22.19
N ASP A 154 9.60 -17.03 21.76
CA ASP A 154 9.46 -15.58 21.88
C ASP A 154 9.21 -14.96 20.50
N GLY A 155 8.39 -13.93 20.45
CA GLY A 155 8.12 -13.18 19.23
C GLY A 155 7.88 -11.69 19.52
N GLN A 156 8.13 -10.87 18.52
CA GLN A 156 7.90 -9.43 18.60
C GLN A 156 7.27 -8.93 17.29
N VAL A 157 6.46 -7.86 17.41
CA VAL A 157 5.91 -7.10 16.28
C VAL A 157 6.00 -5.61 16.61
N SER A 158 6.38 -4.83 15.64
CA SER A 158 6.32 -3.36 15.71
C SER A 158 5.98 -2.77 14.35
N VAL A 159 5.61 -1.51 14.34
CA VAL A 159 5.47 -0.70 13.12
C VAL A 159 6.43 0.48 13.24
N PHE A 160 7.20 0.69 12.21
CA PHE A 160 8.16 1.78 12.12
C PHE A 160 7.78 2.75 11.01
N HIS A 161 7.93 4.04 11.26
CA HIS A 161 7.72 5.09 10.27
C HIS A 161 8.56 6.30 10.67
N ASP A 162 9.59 6.62 9.91
CA ASP A 162 10.51 7.72 10.22
C ASP A 162 10.01 9.09 9.74
N ALA A 163 9.00 9.14 8.91
CA ALA A 163 8.42 10.36 8.33
C ALA A 163 7.12 10.82 9.02
N GLY A 164 6.89 10.51 10.28
CA GLY A 164 5.66 10.88 11.01
C GLY A 164 5.88 11.96 12.06
N ALA A 165 4.82 12.30 12.79
CA ALA A 165 4.87 13.24 13.92
C ALA A 165 5.71 12.70 15.10
N ASP A 166 5.67 11.37 15.32
CA ASP A 166 6.47 10.66 16.32
C ASP A 166 7.34 9.61 15.60
N PRO A 167 8.40 10.05 14.91
CA PRO A 167 9.19 9.19 14.05
C PRO A 167 9.96 8.14 14.85
N VAL A 168 9.84 6.88 14.43
CA VAL A 168 10.57 5.73 14.99
C VAL A 168 11.01 4.78 13.89
N ASP A 169 12.17 4.17 14.04
CA ASP A 169 12.67 3.12 13.16
C ASP A 169 13.38 2.00 13.93
N PHE A 170 13.95 1.04 13.23
CA PHE A 170 14.64 -0.09 13.84
C PHE A 170 15.91 0.31 14.61
N HIS A 171 16.52 1.46 14.27
CA HIS A 171 17.66 2.00 15.03
C HIS A 171 17.25 2.53 16.41
N ASP A 172 15.97 2.85 16.63
CA ASP A 172 15.46 3.21 17.95
C ASP A 172 15.32 1.98 18.87
N LEU A 173 15.07 0.80 18.27
CA LEU A 173 15.01 -0.46 19.01
C LEU A 173 16.41 -1.04 19.27
N HIS A 174 17.34 -0.88 18.31
CA HIS A 174 18.71 -1.39 18.36
C HIS A 174 19.69 -0.30 17.92
N PRO A 175 20.00 0.69 18.81
CA PRO A 175 20.75 1.89 18.40
C PRO A 175 22.24 1.63 18.11
N ASP A 176 22.89 0.77 18.85
CA ASP A 176 24.36 0.65 18.82
C ASP A 176 24.88 -0.68 18.26
N VAL A 177 24.26 -1.79 18.62
CA VAL A 177 24.70 -3.13 18.24
C VAL A 177 23.49 -3.89 17.72
N LEU A 178 23.68 -4.53 16.56
CA LEU A 178 22.68 -5.48 16.10
C LEU A 178 22.65 -6.68 17.06
N PRO A 179 21.47 -7.19 17.43
CA PRO A 179 21.38 -8.41 18.20
C PRO A 179 22.09 -9.55 17.45
N ASP A 180 22.63 -10.49 18.20
CA ASP A 180 23.16 -11.72 17.61
C ASP A 180 22.05 -12.39 16.78
N GLU A 181 22.39 -12.79 15.56
CA GLU A 181 21.46 -13.51 14.70
C GLU A 181 21.20 -14.89 15.30
N GLY A 182 20.09 -15.03 16.04
CA GLY A 182 19.54 -16.34 16.38
C GLY A 182 19.10 -17.03 15.08
N SER A 183 19.20 -18.33 15.04
CA SER A 183 18.78 -19.12 13.88
C SER A 183 17.66 -20.07 14.26
N CYS A 184 16.51 -19.97 13.60
CA CYS A 184 15.43 -20.96 13.76
C CYS A 184 15.90 -22.40 13.49
N ALA A 185 16.99 -22.57 12.74
CA ALA A 185 17.58 -23.89 12.49
C ALA A 185 18.38 -24.44 13.66
N LEU A 186 19.02 -23.56 14.44
CA LEU A 186 19.85 -23.94 15.61
C LEU A 186 19.06 -23.83 16.91
N ASP A 187 18.32 -22.74 17.11
CA ASP A 187 17.62 -22.44 18.36
C ASP A 187 16.18 -22.96 18.37
N GLY A 188 15.68 -23.33 17.21
CA GLY A 188 14.30 -23.76 16.99
C GLY A 188 13.30 -22.61 17.01
N VAL A 189 12.06 -22.92 16.64
CA VAL A 189 10.92 -22.01 16.73
C VAL A 189 9.64 -22.81 16.85
N LEU A 190 8.73 -22.37 17.70
CA LEU A 190 7.39 -22.97 17.80
C LEU A 190 6.60 -22.61 16.50
N PRO A 191 6.22 -23.60 15.65
CA PRO A 191 5.58 -23.31 14.36
C PRO A 191 4.32 -22.44 14.48
N ALA A 192 3.45 -22.70 15.45
CA ALA A 192 2.22 -21.93 15.67
C ALA A 192 2.49 -20.46 16.05
N LEU A 193 3.65 -20.16 16.67
CA LEU A 193 4.04 -18.79 16.98
C LEU A 193 4.29 -17.98 15.71
N CYS A 194 4.89 -18.60 14.68
CA CYS A 194 5.06 -17.96 13.38
C CYS A 194 3.71 -17.51 12.80
N GLY A 195 2.69 -18.38 12.86
CA GLY A 195 1.33 -18.06 12.44
C GLY A 195 0.71 -16.92 13.24
N ALA A 196 0.84 -16.95 14.57
CA ALA A 196 0.29 -15.92 15.46
C ALA A 196 0.92 -14.54 15.19
N VAL A 197 2.24 -14.46 15.14
CA VAL A 197 2.99 -13.22 14.89
C VAL A 197 2.70 -12.70 13.48
N GLY A 198 2.78 -13.55 12.45
CA GLY A 198 2.48 -13.14 11.07
C GLY A 198 1.04 -12.66 10.87
N SER A 199 0.07 -13.24 11.59
CA SER A 199 -1.33 -12.75 11.57
C SER A 199 -1.44 -11.34 12.17
N VAL A 200 -0.72 -11.05 13.26
CA VAL A 200 -0.65 -9.71 13.83
C VAL A 200 0.01 -8.74 12.84
N MET A 201 1.11 -9.15 12.18
CA MET A 201 1.76 -8.32 11.16
C MET A 201 0.80 -7.97 10.01
N ALA A 202 0.02 -8.92 9.50
CA ALA A 202 -0.99 -8.65 8.48
C ALA A 202 -2.07 -7.65 8.96
N ALA A 203 -2.49 -7.77 10.22
CA ALA A 203 -3.44 -6.81 10.82
C ALA A 203 -2.84 -5.40 10.90
N GLN A 204 -1.52 -5.26 11.17
CA GLN A 204 -0.84 -3.96 11.18
C GLN A 204 -0.85 -3.30 9.79
N VAL A 205 -0.68 -4.07 8.71
CA VAL A 205 -0.83 -3.55 7.34
C VAL A 205 -2.23 -2.99 7.13
N THR A 206 -3.26 -3.72 7.55
CA THR A 206 -4.66 -3.28 7.43
C THR A 206 -4.92 -2.00 8.26
N ALA A 207 -4.36 -1.92 9.46
CA ALA A 207 -4.47 -0.73 10.30
C ALA A 207 -3.80 0.51 9.66
N LEU A 208 -2.59 0.34 9.11
CA LEU A 208 -1.86 1.42 8.42
C LEU A 208 -2.57 1.91 7.16
N VAL A 209 -3.07 0.96 6.35
CA VAL A 209 -3.64 1.28 5.02
C VAL A 209 -5.06 1.83 5.15
N ALA A 210 -5.89 1.19 5.95
CA ALA A 210 -7.33 1.44 5.97
C ALA A 210 -7.82 2.14 7.25
N GLY A 211 -6.94 2.36 8.23
CA GLY A 211 -7.33 2.91 9.53
C GLY A 211 -8.22 1.95 10.34
N LEU A 212 -8.14 0.63 10.05
CA LEU A 212 -8.92 -0.39 10.75
C LEU A 212 -8.11 -0.94 11.93
N GLY A 213 -8.22 -0.26 13.06
CA GLY A 213 -7.44 -0.50 14.26
C GLY A 213 -6.33 0.54 14.46
N GLU A 214 -5.60 0.39 15.54
CA GLU A 214 -4.50 1.27 15.93
C GLU A 214 -3.16 0.58 15.61
N PRO A 215 -2.33 1.12 14.70
CA PRO A 215 -1.04 0.50 14.38
C PRO A 215 -0.07 0.58 15.56
N LEU A 216 0.86 -0.37 15.63
CA LEU A 216 1.91 -0.44 16.67
C LEU A 216 3.04 0.60 16.46
N LEU A 217 2.70 1.80 15.98
CA LEU A 217 3.64 2.92 15.89
C LEU A 217 4.08 3.35 17.29
N GLY A 218 5.38 3.45 17.52
CA GLY A 218 5.95 3.81 18.83
C GLY A 218 5.73 2.77 19.92
N ARG A 219 5.45 1.50 19.57
CA ARG A 219 5.19 0.39 20.48
C ARG A 219 5.76 -0.91 19.95
N VAL A 220 6.24 -1.75 20.85
CA VAL A 220 6.64 -3.13 20.54
C VAL A 220 5.69 -4.07 21.27
N LEU A 221 5.01 -4.92 20.53
CA LEU A 221 4.22 -6.03 21.05
C LEU A 221 5.11 -7.27 21.15
N THR A 222 5.27 -7.80 22.34
CA THR A 222 6.08 -9.01 22.63
C THR A 222 5.18 -10.15 23.06
N VAL A 223 5.46 -11.37 22.59
CA VAL A 223 4.77 -12.58 23.01
C VAL A 223 5.73 -13.60 23.62
N ASP A 224 5.37 -14.15 24.81
CA ASP A 224 5.94 -15.37 25.40
C ASP A 224 4.94 -16.51 25.14
N ALA A 225 5.23 -17.35 24.14
CA ALA A 225 4.35 -18.45 23.74
C ALA A 225 4.39 -19.65 24.72
N ARG A 226 5.30 -19.71 25.69
CA ARG A 226 5.24 -20.71 26.77
C ARG A 226 4.04 -20.48 27.68
N ARG A 227 3.62 -19.17 27.81
CA ARG A 227 2.49 -18.74 28.61
C ARG A 227 1.37 -18.11 27.79
N TRP A 228 1.60 -17.92 26.47
CA TRP A 228 0.73 -17.15 25.58
C TRP A 228 0.38 -15.78 26.13
N ARG A 229 1.41 -15.14 26.72
CA ARG A 229 1.27 -13.79 27.27
C ARG A 229 1.78 -12.77 26.25
N TRP A 230 0.93 -11.84 25.93
CA TRP A 230 1.26 -10.68 25.13
C TRP A 230 1.47 -9.48 26.03
N THR A 231 2.53 -8.74 25.80
CA THR A 231 2.87 -7.50 26.51
C THR A 231 3.25 -6.42 25.50
N GLU A 232 2.91 -5.18 25.81
CA GLU A 232 3.22 -4.04 25.00
C GLU A 232 4.18 -3.12 25.74
N SER A 233 5.21 -2.63 25.06
CA SER A 233 6.19 -1.70 25.60
C SER A 233 6.30 -0.48 24.68
N PRO A 234 6.42 0.75 25.23
CA PRO A 234 6.62 1.95 24.42
C PRO A 234 8.01 1.90 23.75
N LEU A 235 8.05 2.39 22.52
CA LEU A 235 9.26 2.62 21.75
C LEU A 235 9.32 4.09 21.37
N ARG A 236 10.45 4.73 21.60
CA ARG A 236 10.66 6.15 21.29
C ARG A 236 12.04 6.36 20.71
N ARG A 237 12.17 7.37 19.88
CA ARG A 237 13.45 7.82 19.35
C ARG A 237 14.44 8.12 20.46
N GLY A 238 15.59 7.47 20.43
CA GLY A 238 16.67 7.68 21.36
C GLY A 238 17.71 8.69 20.84
N PRO A 239 18.52 9.30 21.72
CA PRO A 239 19.55 10.23 21.31
C PRO A 239 20.72 9.59 20.56
N GLY A 240 20.87 8.27 20.63
CA GLY A 240 21.89 7.47 19.96
C GLY A 240 21.49 6.93 18.59
N SER A 241 20.25 7.12 18.17
CA SER A 241 19.76 6.59 16.89
C SER A 241 20.56 7.17 15.70
N ARG A 242 21.08 6.28 14.87
CA ARG A 242 21.80 6.62 13.63
C ARG A 242 20.99 6.09 12.46
N ARG A 243 20.29 6.96 11.77
CA ARG A 243 19.45 6.62 10.62
C ARG A 243 19.77 7.49 9.43
N PRO A 244 19.51 7.05 8.19
CA PRO A 244 19.56 7.90 7.03
C PRO A 244 18.57 9.05 7.19
N THR A 245 18.89 10.22 6.63
CA THR A 245 17.92 11.32 6.55
C THR A 245 16.83 10.90 5.57
N PRO A 246 15.55 10.92 5.96
CA PRO A 246 14.47 10.62 5.04
C PRO A 246 14.52 11.57 3.84
N VAL A 247 14.31 11.08 2.66
CA VAL A 247 13.99 11.92 1.51
C VAL A 247 12.56 12.38 1.71
N VAL A 248 12.38 13.47 2.45
CA VAL A 248 11.07 14.10 2.61
C VAL A 248 10.80 14.89 1.33
N ASP A 249 10.26 14.23 0.33
CA ASP A 249 9.52 14.97 -0.67
C ASP A 249 8.32 15.60 0.05
N ALA A 250 8.18 16.90 -0.06
CA ALA A 250 7.07 17.61 0.57
C ALA A 250 5.76 16.90 0.17
N GLU A 251 4.92 16.56 1.16
CA GLU A 251 3.62 15.99 0.85
C GLU A 251 2.89 16.97 -0.08
N PRO A 252 2.34 16.50 -1.22
CA PRO A 252 1.61 17.38 -2.10
C PRO A 252 0.42 17.97 -1.36
N GLU A 253 0.10 19.23 -1.66
CA GLU A 253 -1.09 19.87 -1.11
C GLU A 253 -2.32 19.04 -1.42
N THR A 254 -3.28 19.01 -0.49
CA THR A 254 -4.55 18.32 -0.70
C THR A 254 -5.68 19.31 -0.86
N ILE A 255 -6.70 18.94 -1.64
CA ILE A 255 -7.93 19.71 -1.81
C ILE A 255 -9.13 18.87 -1.38
N ALA A 256 -9.97 19.42 -0.52
CA ALA A 256 -11.21 18.77 -0.13
C ALA A 256 -12.18 18.67 -1.34
N PRO A 257 -13.01 17.60 -1.41
CA PRO A 257 -14.00 17.46 -2.51
C PRO A 257 -14.93 18.66 -2.66
N SER A 258 -15.35 19.29 -1.55
CA SER A 258 -16.15 20.53 -1.55
C SER A 258 -15.41 21.69 -2.22
N ALA A 259 -14.17 21.93 -1.84
CA ALA A 259 -13.37 23.02 -2.40
C ALA A 259 -13.05 22.79 -3.89
N LEU A 260 -12.79 21.54 -4.29
CA LEU A 260 -12.61 21.21 -5.71
C LEU A 260 -13.87 21.46 -6.53
N ALA A 261 -15.04 21.06 -6.01
CA ALA A 261 -16.31 21.32 -6.72
C ALA A 261 -16.61 22.81 -6.88
N ASP A 262 -16.30 23.61 -5.85
CA ASP A 262 -16.46 25.07 -5.94
C ASP A 262 -15.50 25.68 -6.98
N ALA A 263 -14.25 25.19 -7.03
CA ALA A 263 -13.27 25.61 -8.02
C ALA A 263 -13.70 25.23 -9.46
N LEU A 264 -14.18 24.01 -9.66
CA LEU A 264 -14.71 23.57 -10.98
C LEU A 264 -15.97 24.34 -11.38
N GLY A 265 -16.84 24.70 -10.44
CA GLY A 265 -18.02 25.52 -10.68
C GLY A 265 -17.66 26.98 -11.03
N ALA A 266 -16.55 27.51 -10.53
CA ALA A 266 -16.04 28.83 -10.87
C ALA A 266 -15.32 28.87 -12.21
N ASP A 267 -14.74 27.76 -12.68
CA ASP A 267 -14.07 27.57 -13.95
C ASP A 267 -15.03 27.16 -15.12
N ALA A 268 -16.33 26.97 -14.82
CA ALA A 268 -17.31 26.72 -15.87
C ALA A 268 -17.27 27.87 -16.93
N PRO A 269 -17.25 27.58 -18.24
CA PRO A 269 -17.00 28.56 -19.27
C PRO A 269 -18.07 29.65 -19.22
N ARG A 270 -17.72 30.79 -18.66
CA ARG A 270 -18.35 32.06 -19.01
C ARG A 270 -17.84 32.38 -20.42
N THR A 271 -18.72 32.38 -21.38
CA THR A 271 -18.43 32.75 -22.79
C THR A 271 -17.47 33.95 -22.84
N GLY A 272 -16.17 33.67 -23.09
CA GLY A 272 -15.12 34.68 -23.22
C GLY A 272 -13.80 34.24 -22.60
N ALA A 273 -12.91 33.64 -23.39
CA ALA A 273 -11.45 33.56 -23.28
C ALA A 273 -10.82 33.62 -21.85
N GLY A 274 -11.19 32.73 -20.96
CA GLY A 274 -10.46 32.44 -19.70
C GLY A 274 -10.09 30.96 -19.69
N ALA A 275 -8.80 30.66 -19.91
CA ALA A 275 -8.32 29.27 -19.80
C ALA A 275 -8.65 28.74 -18.41
N ALA A 276 -9.20 27.52 -18.34
CA ALA A 276 -9.41 26.80 -17.08
C ALA A 276 -8.10 26.77 -16.29
N THR A 277 -8.15 27.12 -15.01
CA THR A 277 -6.95 27.20 -14.15
C THR A 277 -6.51 25.84 -13.62
N LEU A 278 -7.41 24.85 -13.66
CA LEU A 278 -7.18 23.50 -13.18
C LEU A 278 -7.24 22.47 -14.30
N VAL A 279 -6.49 21.36 -14.12
CA VAL A 279 -6.61 20.14 -14.92
C VAL A 279 -6.71 18.95 -13.99
N LEU A 280 -7.77 18.15 -14.14
CA LEU A 280 -7.97 16.92 -13.37
C LEU A 280 -7.25 15.77 -14.06
N VAL A 281 -6.39 15.07 -13.34
CA VAL A 281 -5.66 13.88 -13.83
C VAL A 281 -6.08 12.67 -13.01
N ASP A 282 -6.83 11.78 -13.65
CA ASP A 282 -7.29 10.53 -13.02
C ASP A 282 -6.30 9.41 -13.29
N VAL A 283 -5.54 9.03 -12.27
CA VAL A 283 -4.48 8.00 -12.34
C VAL A 283 -5.00 6.58 -12.08
N ARG A 284 -6.31 6.38 -12.09
CA ARG A 284 -6.93 5.05 -11.97
C ARG A 284 -6.81 4.26 -13.28
N THR A 285 -6.98 2.94 -13.16
CA THR A 285 -7.00 2.06 -14.35
C THR A 285 -8.24 2.32 -15.23
N PRO A 286 -8.22 1.91 -16.51
CA PRO A 286 -9.39 2.04 -17.37
C PRO A 286 -10.66 1.39 -16.80
N GLU A 287 -10.53 0.21 -16.16
CA GLU A 287 -11.64 -0.52 -15.53
C GLU A 287 -12.22 0.26 -14.34
N GLU A 288 -11.37 0.88 -13.53
CA GLU A 288 -11.81 1.71 -12.42
C GLU A 288 -12.47 3.00 -12.91
N ARG A 289 -11.97 3.60 -13.99
CA ARG A 289 -12.54 4.81 -14.60
C ARG A 289 -13.90 4.53 -15.25
N ALA A 290 -14.11 3.33 -15.80
CA ALA A 290 -15.40 2.90 -16.31
C ALA A 290 -16.53 2.92 -15.27
N THR A 291 -16.19 2.86 -13.96
CA THR A 291 -17.18 3.01 -12.88
C THR A 291 -17.66 4.44 -12.66
N GLY A 292 -17.11 5.40 -13.38
CA GLY A 292 -17.41 6.84 -13.36
C GLY A 292 -16.20 7.67 -12.97
N ILE A 293 -16.06 8.85 -13.60
CA ILE A 293 -14.99 9.84 -13.41
C ILE A 293 -15.60 11.18 -12.97
N ILE A 294 -14.77 12.07 -12.42
CA ILE A 294 -15.14 13.49 -12.28
C ILE A 294 -15.09 14.10 -13.67
N SER A 295 -16.14 14.82 -14.07
CA SER A 295 -16.24 15.42 -15.41
C SER A 295 -15.00 16.28 -15.73
N GLY A 296 -14.48 16.17 -16.96
CA GLY A 296 -13.26 16.85 -17.40
C GLY A 296 -11.95 16.19 -16.94
N SER A 297 -11.99 14.99 -16.32
CA SER A 297 -10.79 14.28 -15.95
C SER A 297 -10.11 13.65 -17.16
N ILE A 298 -8.81 13.91 -17.33
CA ILE A 298 -7.94 13.28 -18.33
C ILE A 298 -7.10 12.16 -17.73
N THR A 299 -6.46 11.35 -18.58
CA THR A 299 -5.44 10.39 -18.15
C THR A 299 -4.05 11.04 -18.06
N PRO A 300 -3.09 10.44 -17.32
CA PRO A 300 -1.72 10.95 -17.24
C PRO A 300 -1.06 11.21 -18.59
N GLU A 301 -1.33 10.36 -19.59
CA GLU A 301 -0.76 10.44 -20.94
C GLU A 301 -1.22 11.69 -21.72
N LEU A 302 -2.38 12.23 -21.36
CA LEU A 302 -2.96 13.42 -21.99
C LEU A 302 -2.55 14.72 -21.30
N LEU A 303 -1.83 14.66 -20.17
CA LEU A 303 -1.37 15.85 -19.48
C LEU A 303 -0.38 16.65 -20.34
N ARG A 304 -0.67 17.95 -20.54
CA ARG A 304 0.17 18.88 -21.29
C ARG A 304 0.90 19.85 -20.36
N PRO A 305 2.11 20.32 -20.72
CA PRO A 305 2.85 21.34 -19.94
C PRO A 305 2.29 22.76 -20.25
N ASP A 306 1.07 23.02 -19.83
CA ASP A 306 0.29 24.24 -20.17
C ASP A 306 0.18 25.26 -19.02
N GLY A 307 0.86 25.04 -17.91
CA GLY A 307 0.88 25.94 -16.74
C GLY A 307 -0.36 25.89 -15.85
N ARG A 308 -1.36 25.06 -16.15
CA ARG A 308 -2.52 24.83 -15.26
C ARG A 308 -2.10 24.10 -14.00
N THR A 309 -2.81 24.31 -12.88
CA THR A 309 -2.62 23.53 -11.67
C THR A 309 -3.18 22.13 -11.86
N VAL A 310 -2.35 21.12 -11.64
CA VAL A 310 -2.76 19.71 -11.73
C VAL A 310 -3.46 19.30 -10.45
N VAL A 311 -4.66 18.73 -10.55
CA VAL A 311 -5.33 18.04 -9.45
C VAL A 311 -5.34 16.54 -9.77
N ALA A 312 -4.55 15.77 -9.02
CA ALA A 312 -4.46 14.34 -9.20
C ALA A 312 -5.56 13.60 -8.43
N VAL A 313 -6.22 12.64 -9.10
CA VAL A 313 -7.35 11.87 -8.59
C VAL A 313 -7.03 10.38 -8.68
N CYS A 314 -7.27 9.63 -7.61
CA CYS A 314 -7.31 8.17 -7.64
C CYS A 314 -8.47 7.64 -6.78
N ALA A 315 -8.49 6.36 -6.41
CA ALA A 315 -9.56 5.81 -5.61
C ALA A 315 -9.65 6.43 -4.20
N SER A 316 -8.52 6.64 -3.52
CA SER A 316 -8.45 7.05 -2.10
C SER A 316 -7.52 8.24 -1.82
N GLY A 317 -6.80 8.76 -2.82
CA GLY A 317 -5.76 9.80 -2.70
C GLY A 317 -4.33 9.24 -2.76
N ARG A 318 -4.08 7.99 -2.43
CA ARG A 318 -2.72 7.43 -2.28
C ARG A 318 -1.91 7.37 -3.59
N ARG A 319 -2.44 6.77 -4.66
CA ARG A 319 -1.78 6.75 -5.98
C ARG A 319 -1.60 8.15 -6.55
N ALA A 320 -2.57 9.04 -6.30
CA ALA A 320 -2.47 10.43 -6.70
C ALA A 320 -1.31 11.14 -6.01
N THR A 321 -1.06 10.86 -4.70
CA THR A 321 0.11 11.34 -3.96
C THR A 321 1.42 10.80 -4.56
N ALA A 322 1.47 9.49 -4.87
CA ALA A 322 2.63 8.90 -5.52
C ALA A 322 2.88 9.52 -6.91
N TYR A 323 1.83 9.69 -7.71
CA TYR A 323 1.91 10.34 -9.02
C TYR A 323 2.38 11.81 -8.93
N ALA A 324 1.86 12.56 -7.95
CA ALA A 324 2.27 13.95 -7.73
C ALA A 324 3.78 14.10 -7.51
N ARG A 325 4.41 13.14 -6.83
CA ARG A 325 5.86 13.11 -6.60
C ARG A 325 6.69 12.82 -7.86
N THR A 326 6.08 12.30 -8.92
CA THR A 326 6.77 12.03 -10.19
C THR A 326 6.81 13.24 -11.12
N LEU A 327 6.02 14.29 -10.82
CA LEU A 327 5.91 15.47 -11.65
C LEU A 327 6.80 16.59 -11.13
N ASP A 328 7.60 17.18 -12.00
CA ASP A 328 8.44 18.36 -11.70
C ASP A 328 7.60 19.67 -11.78
N ARG A 329 6.45 19.68 -11.07
CA ARG A 329 5.53 20.82 -10.96
C ARG A 329 4.61 20.65 -9.76
N PRO A 330 4.03 21.75 -9.21
CA PRO A 330 3.06 21.64 -8.13
C PRO A 330 1.83 20.84 -8.54
N VAL A 331 1.46 19.87 -7.73
CA VAL A 331 0.28 19.02 -7.89
C VAL A 331 -0.50 19.03 -6.59
N VAL A 332 -1.79 19.20 -6.69
CA VAL A 332 -2.74 19.09 -5.59
C VAL A 332 -3.42 17.73 -5.67
N VAL A 333 -3.60 17.05 -4.55
CA VAL A 333 -4.23 15.74 -4.51
C VAL A 333 -5.65 15.85 -3.96
N LEU A 334 -6.62 15.21 -4.62
CA LEU A 334 -7.99 15.16 -4.10
C LEU A 334 -8.04 14.31 -2.82
N ASP A 335 -8.40 14.93 -1.70
CA ASP A 335 -8.52 14.24 -0.41
C ASP A 335 -9.59 13.15 -0.46
N GLY A 336 -9.22 11.93 0.01
CA GLY A 336 -10.06 10.75 -0.09
C GLY A 336 -10.32 10.27 -1.51
N GLY A 337 -9.73 10.88 -2.53
CA GLY A 337 -9.88 10.53 -3.94
C GLY A 337 -11.34 10.54 -4.41
N ILE A 338 -11.66 9.69 -5.41
CA ILE A 338 -13.05 9.59 -5.92
C ILE A 338 -14.02 8.98 -4.90
N ALA A 339 -13.51 8.20 -3.94
CA ALA A 339 -14.32 7.69 -2.84
C ALA A 339 -14.79 8.84 -1.93
N GLY A 340 -13.91 9.77 -1.58
CA GLY A 340 -14.25 10.99 -0.85
C GLY A 340 -15.24 11.87 -1.61
N TRP A 341 -15.01 12.05 -2.91
CA TRP A 341 -15.90 12.80 -3.82
C TRP A 341 -17.33 12.24 -3.80
N ARG A 342 -17.47 10.92 -3.93
CA ARG A 342 -18.77 10.23 -3.89
C ARG A 342 -19.43 10.25 -2.52
N ALA A 343 -18.63 10.14 -1.45
CA ALA A 343 -19.14 10.18 -0.08
C ALA A 343 -19.80 11.52 0.28
N GLU A 344 -19.38 12.63 -0.38
CA GLU A 344 -20.05 13.93 -0.30
C GLU A 344 -21.27 14.06 -1.26
N GLY A 345 -21.71 12.97 -1.89
CA GLY A 345 -22.85 12.95 -2.81
C GLY A 345 -22.60 13.67 -4.14
N ARG A 346 -21.33 13.86 -4.53
CA ARG A 346 -20.98 14.58 -5.75
C ARG A 346 -21.06 13.68 -6.98
N PRO A 347 -21.49 14.23 -8.16
CA PRO A 347 -21.73 13.43 -9.34
C PRO A 347 -20.43 12.94 -9.99
N THR A 348 -20.53 11.78 -10.63
CA THR A 348 -19.53 11.27 -11.58
C THR A 348 -20.22 10.99 -12.91
N VAL A 349 -19.48 11.10 -14.02
CA VAL A 349 -19.95 10.83 -15.39
C VAL A 349 -19.27 9.57 -15.93
N HIS A 350 -19.86 8.96 -16.97
CA HIS A 350 -19.19 7.87 -17.69
C HIS A 350 -18.03 8.42 -18.53
N ALA A 351 -16.93 7.68 -18.57
CA ALA A 351 -15.70 8.11 -19.28
C ALA A 351 -15.92 8.37 -20.78
N ASP A 352 -16.87 7.66 -21.40
CA ASP A 352 -17.20 7.82 -22.84
C ASP A 352 -18.03 9.08 -23.15
N ALA A 353 -18.68 9.67 -22.15
CA ALA A 353 -19.50 10.87 -22.34
C ALA A 353 -18.67 12.17 -22.42
N ASP A 354 -17.42 12.17 -21.93
CA ASP A 354 -16.54 13.34 -22.00
C ASP A 354 -15.74 13.39 -23.31
N ALA A 355 -15.58 12.28 -24.03
CA ALA A 355 -14.88 12.26 -25.33
C ALA A 355 -15.69 12.99 -26.45
N ASP A 356 -17.01 12.99 -26.31
CA ASP A 356 -17.90 13.70 -27.29
C ASP A 356 -17.96 15.22 -27.06
N ALA A 357 -17.67 15.69 -25.82
CA ALA A 357 -17.69 17.12 -25.52
C ALA A 357 -16.47 17.87 -26.09
N ASP A 358 -15.30 17.22 -26.16
CA ASP A 358 -14.10 17.79 -26.76
C ASP A 358 -14.13 17.74 -28.32
N ALA A 359 -14.87 16.80 -28.91
CA ALA A 359 -15.01 16.71 -30.37
C ALA A 359 -15.89 17.82 -30.95
N ASP A 360 -16.91 18.30 -30.22
CA ASP A 360 -17.77 19.40 -30.63
C ASP A 360 -17.08 20.78 -30.51
N ALA A 361 -16.10 20.92 -29.57
CA ALA A 361 -15.34 22.16 -29.41
C ALA A 361 -14.32 22.39 -30.55
N ASP A 362 -13.74 21.31 -31.12
CA ASP A 362 -12.84 21.42 -32.28
C ASP A 362 -13.58 21.56 -33.61
N ALA A 363 -14.83 21.14 -33.70
CA ALA A 363 -15.65 21.29 -34.91
C ALA A 363 -16.12 22.75 -35.14
N ASP A 364 -16.38 23.52 -34.09
CA ASP A 364 -16.78 24.94 -34.19
C ASP A 364 -15.60 25.86 -34.49
N ALA A 365 -14.35 25.45 -34.22
CA ALA A 365 -13.16 26.24 -34.57
C ALA A 365 -12.78 26.14 -36.06
N ALA A 366 -13.20 25.07 -36.74
CA ALA A 366 -12.89 24.86 -38.17
C ALA A 366 -13.87 25.54 -39.14
N THR A 367 -15.01 26.04 -38.66
CA THR A 367 -16.05 26.67 -39.50
C THR A 367 -15.98 28.21 -39.58
N LEU A 368 -14.97 28.85 -38.97
CA LEU A 368 -14.78 30.31 -38.98
C LEU A 368 -13.61 30.78 -39.84
N THR A 369 -13.08 29.92 -40.73
CA THR A 369 -12.05 30.33 -41.74
C THR A 369 -12.44 29.84 -43.14
N GLU A 370 -13.52 30.38 -43.71
CA GLU A 370 -13.75 30.57 -45.14
C GLU A 370 -14.34 31.95 -45.44
#